data_a90d81b786a5598ac171cd0404b31880
#
_entry.id   a90d81b786a5598ac171cd0404b31880
#
_cell.length_a   1.000
_cell.length_b   1.000
_cell.length_c   1.000
_cell.angle_alpha   90.00
_cell.angle_beta   90.00
_cell.angle_gamma   90.00
#
_symmetry.space_group_name_H-M   'P 1'
#
loop_
_entity.id
_entity.type
_entity.pdbx_description
1 polymer ?
#
loop_
_entity_poly.entity_id
_entity_poly.type
_entity_poly.pdbx_seq_one_letter_code
_entity_poly.pdbx_strand_id
1 'polypeptide(L)'
;MTRQSPGSAVEQSRRLVDAIGWAALLPLLLATLGSVFQAAGVDAAVSGVVRAIVPVDNPFLIVVAYGLGMALFTIIMGNAFAVFPVMTGGIALPLLVQLHGADAASLAAIGMLSGYCGTLMTPMAANFNLVPAALLELKDPYGVIRAQWRTGALLLACNILLMYFIAFR
;
A
#
# COMPACT_ATOMS: atom_id res chain seq x y z
N MET A 1 -14.82 -6.45 -35.21
CA MET A 1 -15.98 -5.78 -34.54
C MET A 1 -17.03 -6.84 -34.24
N THR A 2 -17.19 -7.18 -32.97
CA THR A 2 -18.18 -8.16 -32.48
C THR A 2 -19.57 -7.57 -32.59
N ARG A 3 -20.40 -8.11 -33.50
CA ARG A 3 -21.84 -7.79 -33.62
C ARG A 3 -22.64 -8.46 -32.49
N GLN A 4 -22.39 -8.09 -31.26
CA GLN A 4 -23.18 -8.59 -30.14
C GLN A 4 -24.28 -7.60 -29.77
N SER A 5 -25.44 -8.12 -29.35
CA SER A 5 -26.57 -7.27 -28.97
C SER A 5 -26.31 -6.53 -27.65
N PRO A 6 -26.93 -5.35 -27.42
CA PRO A 6 -26.81 -4.66 -26.13
C PRO A 6 -27.21 -5.51 -24.93
N GLY A 7 -28.15 -6.45 -25.10
CA GLY A 7 -28.57 -7.38 -24.05
C GLY A 7 -27.46 -8.35 -23.63
N SER A 8 -26.63 -8.82 -24.56
CA SER A 8 -25.49 -9.69 -24.22
C SER A 8 -24.38 -8.94 -23.46
N ALA A 9 -24.26 -7.64 -23.69
CA ALA A 9 -23.31 -6.81 -22.92
C ALA A 9 -23.78 -6.64 -21.46
N VAL A 10 -25.07 -6.48 -21.22
CA VAL A 10 -25.63 -6.40 -19.86
C VAL A 10 -25.48 -7.74 -19.12
N GLU A 11 -25.72 -8.85 -19.79
CA GLU A 11 -25.57 -10.19 -19.18
C GLU A 11 -24.12 -10.51 -18.85
N GLN A 12 -23.17 -10.13 -19.71
CA GLN A 12 -21.75 -10.24 -19.47
C GLN A 12 -21.29 -9.31 -18.33
N SER A 13 -21.84 -8.08 -18.25
CA SER A 13 -21.58 -7.15 -17.16
C SER A 13 -22.00 -7.72 -15.80
N ARG A 14 -23.22 -8.32 -15.76
CA ARG A 14 -23.74 -8.96 -14.53
C ARG A 14 -22.79 -10.05 -14.04
N ARG A 15 -22.33 -10.92 -14.94
CA ARG A 15 -21.36 -11.98 -14.62
C ARG A 15 -20.03 -11.41 -14.11
N LEU A 16 -19.57 -10.31 -14.68
CA LEU A 16 -18.36 -9.63 -14.23
C LEU A 16 -18.54 -8.99 -12.85
N VAL A 17 -19.69 -8.34 -12.61
CA VAL A 17 -20.02 -7.76 -11.29
C VAL A 17 -20.10 -8.81 -10.21
N ASP A 18 -20.71 -9.98 -10.49
CA ASP A 18 -20.74 -11.11 -9.55
C ASP A 18 -19.34 -11.64 -9.25
N ALA A 19 -18.46 -11.70 -10.24
CA ALA A 19 -17.06 -12.11 -10.06
C ALA A 19 -16.23 -11.05 -9.28
N ILE A 20 -16.47 -9.76 -9.53
CA ILE A 20 -15.80 -8.65 -8.85
C ILE A 20 -16.31 -8.47 -7.42
N GLY A 21 -17.56 -8.84 -7.12
CA GLY A 21 -18.15 -8.75 -5.78
C GLY A 21 -17.29 -9.45 -4.72
N TRP A 22 -16.79 -10.64 -5.02
CA TRP A 22 -15.84 -11.35 -4.17
C TRP A 22 -14.51 -10.62 -4.00
N ALA A 23 -13.99 -10.01 -5.05
CA ALA A 23 -12.77 -9.24 -5.01
C ALA A 23 -12.89 -7.95 -4.17
N ALA A 24 -14.08 -7.37 -4.06
CA ALA A 24 -14.34 -6.21 -3.21
C ALA A 24 -14.39 -6.55 -1.70
N LEU A 25 -14.79 -7.77 -1.34
CA LEU A 25 -14.84 -8.19 0.07
C LEU A 25 -13.46 -8.22 0.72
N LEU A 26 -12.44 -8.65 0.00
CA LEU A 26 -11.08 -8.74 0.55
C LEU A 26 -10.52 -7.37 0.98
N PRO A 27 -10.54 -6.30 0.18
CA PRO A 27 -10.14 -4.97 0.61
C PRO A 27 -10.94 -4.45 1.79
N LEU A 28 -12.26 -4.70 1.84
CA LEU A 28 -13.11 -4.30 2.97
C LEU A 28 -12.70 -5.00 4.27
N LEU A 29 -12.48 -6.32 4.23
CA LEU A 29 -12.02 -7.07 5.40
C LEU A 29 -10.63 -6.60 5.86
N LEU A 30 -9.73 -6.30 4.93
CA LEU A 30 -8.39 -5.80 5.25
C LEU A 30 -8.42 -4.37 5.81
N ALA A 31 -9.30 -3.50 5.30
CA ALA A 31 -9.52 -2.18 5.88
C ALA A 31 -10.11 -2.28 7.30
N THR A 32 -11.03 -3.22 7.53
CA THR A 32 -11.57 -3.51 8.86
C THR A 32 -10.46 -3.98 9.82
N LEU A 33 -9.57 -4.86 9.36
CA LEU A 33 -8.41 -5.29 10.15
C LEU A 33 -7.49 -4.11 10.51
N GLY A 34 -7.25 -3.21 9.56
CA GLY A 34 -6.52 -1.96 9.82
C GLY A 34 -7.18 -1.10 10.92
N SER A 35 -8.52 -0.99 10.89
CA SER A 35 -9.27 -0.28 11.94
C SER A 35 -9.18 -0.96 13.30
N VAL A 36 -9.14 -2.30 13.34
CA VAL A 36 -8.93 -3.06 14.57
C VAL A 36 -7.53 -2.80 15.15
N PHE A 37 -6.51 -2.75 14.32
CA PHE A 37 -5.16 -2.39 14.77
C PHE A 37 -5.08 -0.97 15.32
N GLN A 38 -5.77 -0.03 14.70
CA GLN A 38 -5.87 1.34 15.20
C GLN A 38 -6.60 1.39 16.55
N ALA A 39 -7.71 0.70 16.69
CA ALA A 39 -8.43 0.58 17.96
C ALA A 39 -7.61 -0.12 19.06
N ALA A 40 -6.71 -1.01 18.69
CA ALA A 40 -5.75 -1.66 19.59
C ALA A 40 -4.54 -0.77 19.96
N GLY A 41 -4.45 0.47 19.43
CA GLY A 41 -3.38 1.41 19.74
C GLY A 41 -2.06 1.13 19.02
N VAL A 42 -2.06 0.34 17.96
CA VAL A 42 -0.84 0.04 17.21
C VAL A 42 -0.27 1.29 16.54
N ASP A 43 -1.13 2.20 16.09
CA ASP A 43 -0.75 3.51 15.54
C ASP A 43 -0.01 4.38 16.59
N ALA A 44 -0.46 4.39 17.84
CA ALA A 44 0.21 5.09 18.94
C ALA A 44 1.58 4.46 19.24
N ALA A 45 1.69 3.13 19.23
CA ALA A 45 2.96 2.45 19.41
C ALA A 45 3.94 2.77 18.26
N VAL A 46 3.48 2.76 17.01
CA VAL A 46 4.28 3.16 15.83
C VAL A 46 4.75 4.60 15.96
N SER A 47 3.86 5.52 16.33
CA SER A 47 4.20 6.92 16.56
C SER A 47 5.28 7.07 17.64
N GLY A 48 5.16 6.33 18.75
CA GLY A 48 6.14 6.32 19.82
C GLY A 48 7.53 5.86 19.35
N VAL A 49 7.60 4.78 18.61
CA VAL A 49 8.86 4.27 18.04
C VAL A 49 9.49 5.27 17.07
N VAL A 50 8.69 5.85 16.17
CA VAL A 50 9.21 6.83 15.21
C VAL A 50 9.74 8.08 15.93
N ARG A 51 9.02 8.62 16.92
CA ARG A 51 9.48 9.77 17.71
C ARG A 51 10.77 9.49 18.48
N ALA A 52 11.01 8.25 18.88
CA ALA A 52 12.23 7.86 19.60
C ALA A 52 13.46 7.75 18.69
N ILE A 53 13.27 7.44 17.40
CA ILE A 53 14.34 7.14 16.46
C ILE A 53 14.57 8.30 15.47
N VAL A 54 13.49 8.95 15.04
CA VAL A 54 13.51 9.98 13.99
C VAL A 54 13.38 11.37 14.61
N PRO A 55 14.28 12.32 14.28
CA PRO A 55 14.14 13.71 14.70
C PRO A 55 12.84 14.30 14.11
N VAL A 56 11.90 14.63 15.00
CA VAL A 56 10.57 15.14 14.58
C VAL A 56 10.62 16.55 13.99
N ASP A 57 11.72 17.27 14.15
CA ASP A 57 11.93 18.59 13.59
C ASP A 57 12.25 18.58 12.08
N ASN A 58 12.60 17.41 11.54
CA ASN A 58 12.96 17.28 10.12
C ASN A 58 11.84 16.55 9.36
N PRO A 59 10.99 17.28 8.60
CA PRO A 59 9.87 16.68 7.88
C PRO A 59 10.31 15.66 6.81
N PHE A 60 11.48 15.85 6.20
CA PHE A 60 12.00 14.88 5.21
C PHE A 60 12.27 13.51 5.84
N LEU A 61 12.88 13.46 7.03
CA LEU A 61 13.15 12.20 7.73
C LEU A 61 11.85 11.49 8.15
N ILE A 62 10.81 12.25 8.51
CA ILE A 62 9.49 11.67 8.83
C ILE A 62 8.84 11.10 7.55
N VAL A 63 8.93 11.79 6.42
CA VAL A 63 8.46 11.28 5.11
C VAL A 63 9.18 9.98 4.74
N VAL A 64 10.50 9.93 4.94
CA VAL A 64 11.29 8.71 4.73
C VAL A 64 10.80 7.58 5.64
N ALA A 65 10.62 7.87 6.94
CA ALA A 65 10.12 6.89 7.89
C ALA A 65 8.72 6.39 7.55
N TYR A 66 7.83 7.28 7.09
CA TYR A 66 6.49 6.92 6.65
C TYR A 66 6.53 6.04 5.39
N GLY A 67 7.25 6.45 4.34
CA GLY A 67 7.35 5.69 3.09
C GLY A 67 8.01 4.32 3.26
N LEU A 68 9.14 4.26 3.99
CA LEU A 68 9.81 3.00 4.32
C LEU A 68 8.95 2.13 5.23
N GLY A 69 8.28 2.72 6.21
CA GLY A 69 7.37 2.02 7.10
C GLY A 69 6.20 1.40 6.34
N MET A 70 5.56 2.14 5.42
CA MET A 70 4.51 1.63 4.54
C MET A 70 4.99 0.41 3.75
N ALA A 71 6.16 0.47 3.13
CA ALA A 71 6.72 -0.64 2.38
C ALA A 71 7.10 -1.83 3.28
N LEU A 72 7.79 -1.59 4.40
CA LEU A 72 8.26 -2.63 5.32
C LEU A 72 7.10 -3.41 5.95
N PHE A 73 6.11 -2.70 6.50
CA PHE A 73 4.93 -3.36 7.07
C PHE A 73 4.14 -4.12 6.00
N THR A 74 4.06 -3.59 4.77
CA THR A 74 3.45 -4.32 3.65
C THR A 74 4.25 -5.56 3.27
N ILE A 75 5.57 -5.54 3.32
CA ILE A 75 6.40 -6.73 3.11
C ILE A 75 6.07 -7.82 4.14
N ILE A 76 5.88 -7.43 5.41
CA ILE A 76 5.58 -8.36 6.50
C ILE A 76 4.13 -8.87 6.41
N MET A 77 3.16 -7.98 6.20
CA MET A 77 1.73 -8.32 6.20
C MET A 77 1.22 -8.82 4.84
N GLY A 78 1.94 -8.55 3.76
CA GLY A 78 1.54 -8.92 2.39
C GLY A 78 0.46 -8.02 1.78
N ASN A 79 -0.01 -6.97 2.49
CA ASN A 79 -1.10 -6.14 2.02
C ASN A 79 -1.01 -4.68 2.49
N ALA A 80 -1.02 -3.74 1.52
CA ALA A 80 -0.93 -2.31 1.80
C ALA A 80 -2.21 -1.72 2.43
N PHE A 81 -3.40 -2.28 2.16
CA PHE A 81 -4.66 -1.77 2.71
C PHE A 81 -4.75 -1.94 4.23
N ALA A 82 -4.22 -3.04 4.77
CA ALA A 82 -4.19 -3.27 6.21
C ALA A 82 -3.16 -2.37 6.92
N VAL A 83 -2.05 -2.07 6.25
CA VAL A 83 -0.96 -1.23 6.78
C VAL A 83 -1.33 0.25 6.77
N PHE A 84 -2.05 0.69 5.74
CA PHE A 84 -2.33 2.10 5.49
C PHE A 84 -2.97 2.85 6.67
N PRO A 85 -4.06 2.37 7.31
CA PRO A 85 -4.67 3.07 8.45
C PRO A 85 -3.70 3.24 9.62
N VAL A 86 -2.92 2.20 9.92
CA VAL A 86 -1.98 2.18 11.06
C VAL A 86 -0.84 3.17 10.83
N MET A 87 -0.21 3.12 9.65
CA MET A 87 0.93 3.99 9.35
C MET A 87 0.51 5.45 9.12
N THR A 88 -0.65 5.65 8.51
CA THR A 88 -1.20 7.00 8.30
C THR A 88 -1.64 7.60 9.64
N GLY A 89 -2.34 6.85 10.48
CA GLY A 89 -2.74 7.29 11.82
C GLY A 89 -1.56 7.49 12.77
N GLY A 90 -0.53 6.63 12.69
CA GLY A 90 0.64 6.69 13.57
C GLY A 90 1.71 7.71 13.17
N ILE A 91 1.89 7.98 11.88
CA ILE A 91 2.97 8.84 11.38
C ILE A 91 2.43 10.02 10.57
N ALA A 92 1.69 9.75 9.47
CA ALA A 92 1.37 10.82 8.52
C ALA A 92 0.49 11.90 9.15
N LEU A 93 -0.61 11.55 9.80
CA LEU A 93 -1.52 12.51 10.39
C LEU A 93 -0.89 13.30 11.54
N PRO A 94 -0.33 12.66 12.60
CA PRO A 94 0.18 13.40 13.75
C PRO A 94 1.49 14.14 13.48
N LEU A 95 2.38 13.59 12.66
CA LEU A 95 3.72 14.14 12.49
C LEU A 95 3.89 14.98 11.22
N LEU A 96 3.27 14.61 10.10
CA LEU A 96 3.42 15.36 8.85
C LEU A 96 2.29 16.38 8.66
N VAL A 97 1.03 16.00 8.91
CA VAL A 97 -0.10 16.93 8.72
C VAL A 97 -0.25 17.90 9.88
N GLN A 98 -0.38 17.39 11.10
CA GLN A 98 -0.68 18.26 12.27
C GLN A 98 0.54 19.07 12.70
N LEU A 99 1.74 18.50 12.69
CA LEU A 99 2.95 19.18 13.15
C LEU A 99 3.58 20.05 12.06
N HIS A 100 3.63 19.58 10.82
CA HIS A 100 4.35 20.25 9.72
C HIS A 100 3.43 20.83 8.64
N GLY A 101 2.11 20.69 8.74
CA GLY A 101 1.14 21.29 7.83
C GLY A 101 1.13 20.68 6.42
N ALA A 102 1.60 19.44 6.26
CA ALA A 102 1.63 18.77 4.96
C ALA A 102 0.22 18.44 4.46
N ASP A 103 0.05 18.38 3.12
CA ASP A 103 -1.23 18.02 2.51
C ASP A 103 -1.56 16.54 2.75
N ALA A 104 -2.66 16.30 3.47
CA ALA A 104 -3.09 14.96 3.85
C ALA A 104 -3.48 14.09 2.65
N ALA A 105 -4.05 14.68 1.58
CA ALA A 105 -4.49 13.93 0.40
C ALA A 105 -3.31 13.39 -0.38
N SER A 106 -2.28 14.22 -0.60
CA SER A 106 -1.04 13.82 -1.28
C SER A 106 -0.27 12.76 -0.49
N LEU A 107 -0.18 12.94 0.85
CA LEU A 107 0.46 11.95 1.73
C LEU A 107 -0.27 10.60 1.70
N ALA A 108 -1.59 10.61 1.73
CA ALA A 108 -2.39 9.39 1.67
C ALA A 108 -2.21 8.67 0.32
N ALA A 109 -2.30 9.38 -0.79
CA ALA A 109 -2.18 8.81 -2.13
C ALA A 109 -0.78 8.22 -2.37
N ILE A 110 0.28 8.99 -2.12
CA ILE A 110 1.65 8.54 -2.38
C ILE A 110 2.11 7.53 -1.31
N GLY A 111 1.63 7.67 -0.06
CA GLY A 111 1.84 6.68 0.99
C GLY A 111 1.29 5.30 0.62
N MET A 112 0.09 5.24 0.05
CA MET A 112 -0.48 4.00 -0.46
C MET A 112 0.35 3.41 -1.60
N LEU A 113 0.83 4.24 -2.55
CA LEU A 113 1.75 3.80 -3.61
C LEU A 113 3.07 3.25 -3.03
N SER A 114 3.58 3.85 -1.95
CA SER A 114 4.76 3.34 -1.24
C SER A 114 4.51 1.96 -0.62
N GLY A 115 3.31 1.73 -0.08
CA GLY A 115 2.87 0.41 0.35
C GLY A 115 2.86 -0.61 -0.80
N TYR A 116 2.34 -0.25 -1.96
CA TYR A 116 2.38 -1.12 -3.13
C TYR A 116 3.79 -1.48 -3.60
N CYS A 117 4.78 -0.60 -3.42
CA CYS A 117 6.17 -0.97 -3.65
C CYS A 117 6.59 -2.15 -2.75
N GLY A 118 6.09 -2.22 -1.52
CA GLY A 118 6.29 -3.36 -0.62
C GLY A 118 5.66 -4.65 -1.16
N THR A 119 4.47 -4.59 -1.78
CA THR A 119 3.83 -5.78 -2.36
C THR A 119 4.65 -6.42 -3.47
N LEU A 120 5.40 -5.62 -4.24
CA LEU A 120 6.28 -6.11 -5.30
C LEU A 120 7.49 -6.91 -4.76
N MET A 121 7.85 -6.71 -3.50
CA MET A 121 9.07 -7.24 -2.89
C MET A 121 8.83 -8.43 -1.96
N THR A 122 7.58 -8.87 -1.76
CA THR A 122 7.24 -9.88 -0.77
C THR A 122 6.48 -11.07 -1.36
N PRO A 123 6.81 -12.32 -0.96
CA PRO A 123 6.00 -13.48 -1.30
C PRO A 123 4.66 -13.50 -0.55
N MET A 124 4.52 -12.74 0.56
CA MET A 124 3.28 -12.66 1.33
C MET A 124 2.14 -12.05 0.51
N ALA A 125 2.45 -11.20 -0.46
CA ALA A 125 1.49 -10.72 -1.46
C ALA A 125 1.29 -11.77 -2.58
N ALA A 126 0.80 -12.94 -2.20
CA ALA A 126 0.73 -14.11 -3.06
C ALA A 126 -0.01 -13.86 -4.38
N ASN A 127 -1.09 -13.09 -4.35
CA ASN A 127 -1.89 -12.76 -5.53
C ASN A 127 -1.10 -12.02 -6.62
N PHE A 128 -0.09 -11.25 -6.24
CA PHE A 128 0.73 -10.47 -7.17
C PHE A 128 2.01 -11.21 -7.59
N ASN A 129 2.48 -12.15 -6.78
CA ASN A 129 3.80 -12.75 -6.96
C ASN A 129 3.78 -14.25 -7.19
N LEU A 130 3.15 -15.02 -6.30
CA LEU A 130 3.15 -16.48 -6.37
C LEU A 130 2.09 -17.02 -7.34
N VAL A 131 0.90 -16.42 -7.38
CA VAL A 131 -0.16 -16.84 -8.30
C VAL A 131 0.25 -16.65 -9.76
N PRO A 132 0.80 -15.49 -10.19
CA PRO A 132 1.32 -15.35 -11.54
C PRO A 132 2.44 -16.34 -11.87
N ALA A 133 3.35 -16.61 -10.92
CA ALA A 133 4.40 -17.60 -11.11
C ALA A 133 3.85 -19.01 -11.35
N ALA A 134 2.80 -19.39 -10.60
CA ALA A 134 2.13 -20.67 -10.76
C ALA A 134 1.35 -20.76 -12.07
N LEU A 135 0.61 -19.71 -12.45
CA LEU A 135 -0.16 -19.66 -13.71
C LEU A 135 0.73 -19.71 -14.95
N LEU A 136 1.92 -19.14 -14.87
CA LEU A 136 2.91 -19.15 -15.96
C LEU A 136 3.85 -20.38 -15.91
N GLU A 137 3.60 -21.30 -14.97
CA GLU A 137 4.40 -22.51 -14.76
C GLU A 137 5.91 -22.23 -14.66
N LEU A 138 6.26 -21.14 -13.95
CA LEU A 138 7.66 -20.75 -13.80
C LEU A 138 8.41 -21.79 -12.95
N LYS A 139 9.61 -22.15 -13.37
CA LYS A 139 10.49 -23.06 -12.62
C LYS A 139 10.88 -22.51 -11.24
N ASP A 140 11.00 -21.19 -11.12
CA ASP A 140 11.27 -20.49 -9.86
C ASP A 140 10.00 -19.78 -9.38
N PRO A 141 9.37 -20.23 -8.26
CA PRO A 141 8.20 -19.58 -7.68
C PRO A 141 8.44 -18.10 -7.30
N TYR A 142 9.69 -17.74 -7.01
CA TYR A 142 10.10 -16.38 -6.65
C TYR A 142 10.63 -15.57 -7.83
N GLY A 143 10.58 -16.11 -9.04
CA GLY A 143 11.09 -15.46 -10.25
C GLY A 143 10.48 -14.09 -10.49
N VAL A 144 9.16 -13.93 -10.22
CA VAL A 144 8.44 -12.66 -10.34
C VAL A 144 9.03 -11.62 -9.38
N ILE A 145 9.23 -11.98 -8.11
CA ILE A 145 9.80 -11.08 -7.10
C ILE A 145 11.22 -10.66 -7.48
N ARG A 146 12.05 -11.61 -7.92
CA ARG A 146 13.42 -11.32 -8.35
C ARG A 146 13.49 -10.38 -9.54
N ALA A 147 12.51 -10.45 -10.45
CA ALA A 147 12.46 -9.55 -11.60
C ALA A 147 12.07 -8.12 -11.21
N GLN A 148 11.20 -7.96 -10.21
CA GLN A 148 10.57 -6.66 -9.93
C GLN A 148 11.05 -5.96 -8.65
N TRP A 149 11.82 -6.62 -7.75
CA TRP A 149 12.24 -6.00 -6.50
C TRP A 149 13.05 -4.71 -6.69
N ARG A 150 13.91 -4.66 -7.73
CA ARG A 150 14.70 -3.47 -8.07
C ARG A 150 13.81 -2.30 -8.50
N THR A 151 12.81 -2.59 -9.32
CA THR A 151 11.80 -1.61 -9.75
C THR A 151 11.00 -1.13 -8.55
N GLY A 152 10.58 -2.04 -7.65
CA GLY A 152 9.89 -1.69 -6.41
C GLY A 152 10.71 -0.76 -5.52
N ALA A 153 12.00 -1.05 -5.35
CA ALA A 153 12.91 -0.20 -4.56
C ALA A 153 13.12 1.19 -5.18
N LEU A 154 13.31 1.26 -6.51
CA LEU A 154 13.42 2.53 -7.22
C LEU A 154 12.14 3.37 -7.14
N LEU A 155 10.98 2.73 -7.34
CA LEU A 155 9.68 3.40 -7.21
C LEU A 155 9.45 3.90 -5.79
N LEU A 156 9.86 3.14 -4.77
CA LEU A 156 9.76 3.58 -3.38
C LEU A 156 10.61 4.84 -3.13
N ALA A 157 11.83 4.86 -3.62
CA ALA A 157 12.69 6.05 -3.52
C ALA A 157 12.07 7.26 -4.24
N CYS A 158 11.54 7.07 -5.46
CA CYS A 158 10.82 8.11 -6.18
C CYS A 158 9.58 8.59 -5.42
N ASN A 159 8.79 7.69 -4.85
CA ASN A 159 7.59 8.03 -4.08
C ASN A 159 7.94 8.85 -2.84
N ILE A 160 9.01 8.51 -2.12
CA ILE A 160 9.48 9.27 -0.96
C ILE A 160 9.85 10.70 -1.36
N LEU A 161 10.59 10.87 -2.46
CA LEU A 161 10.94 12.21 -2.97
C LEU A 161 9.70 12.97 -3.44
N LEU A 162 8.83 12.34 -4.22
CA LEU A 162 7.58 12.96 -4.69
C LEU A 162 6.69 13.37 -3.51
N MET A 163 6.56 12.52 -2.50
CA MET A 163 5.78 12.80 -1.29
C MET A 163 6.29 14.07 -0.61
N TYR A 164 7.60 14.19 -0.44
CA TYR A 164 8.20 15.38 0.17
C TYR A 164 7.92 16.64 -0.63
N PHE A 165 8.16 16.64 -1.96
CA PHE A 165 7.98 17.83 -2.79
C PHE A 165 6.51 18.21 -3.01
N ILE A 166 5.59 17.26 -3.05
CA ILE A 166 4.17 17.53 -3.32
C ILE A 166 3.41 17.88 -2.04
N ALA A 167 3.67 17.19 -0.94
CA ALA A 167 2.92 17.38 0.30
C ALA A 167 3.28 18.67 1.06
N PHE A 168 4.45 19.27 0.78
CA PHE A 168 4.92 20.52 1.40
C PHE A 168 4.95 21.71 0.43
N ARG A 169 4.13 21.66 -0.63
CA ARG A 169 4.05 22.71 -1.64
C ARG A 169 3.07 23.84 -1.32
#